data_c65b6cf1cd2a1e3d1816edaf396eaa2b
#
_entry.id   c65b6cf1cd2a1e3d1816edaf396eaa2b
#
_cell.length_a   1.000
_cell.length_b   1.000
_cell.length_c   1.000
_cell.angle_alpha   90.00
_cell.angle_beta   90.00
_cell.angle_gamma   90.00
#
_symmetry.space_group_name_H-M   'P 1'
#
loop_
_entity.id
_entity.type
_entity.pdbx_description
1 polymer ?
#
loop_
_entity_poly.entity_id
_entity_poly.type
_entity_poly.pdbx_seq_one_letter_code
_entity_poly.pdbx_strand_id
1 'polypeptide(L)'
;MKEFAVKAAIKGMIEAGLDVKEESSYKDIIGIYEEFGWENQKVFDVFIEKQIGHVDNKYLAAGIVAYRRAREANLMAYPNVYKTLMELAKSGIKLGVVSDAPSREAWMRIYYLNLHHFLDVVITFDDSGERKPSAKPFQMTLDAMGLKPEETIMIGDWPERDVVGAKQIGMYTAFARYGDTFGTINSGADWEINDIYELVGIINELNSSD
;
A
#
# COMPACT_ATOMS: atom_id res chain seq x y z
N MET A 1 10.71 -2.14 4.68
CA MET A 1 10.90 -1.48 3.35
C MET A 1 11.07 0.04 3.48
N LYS A 2 10.13 0.78 4.09
CA LYS A 2 10.17 2.25 4.17
C LYS A 2 11.39 2.79 4.92
N GLU A 3 11.77 2.17 6.04
CA GLU A 3 12.97 2.54 6.82
C GLU A 3 14.24 2.54 5.98
N PHE A 4 14.47 1.47 5.22
CA PHE A 4 15.65 1.33 4.37
C PHE A 4 15.70 2.40 3.28
N ALA A 5 14.55 2.70 2.66
CA ALA A 5 14.46 3.73 1.62
C ALA A 5 14.68 5.15 2.18
N VAL A 6 14.17 5.46 3.38
CA VAL A 6 14.41 6.74 4.06
C VAL A 6 15.89 6.91 4.41
N LYS A 7 16.55 5.89 4.95
CA LYS A 7 17.98 5.91 5.22
C LYS A 7 18.80 6.12 3.95
N ALA A 8 18.41 5.47 2.84
CA ALA A 8 19.07 5.69 1.55
C ALA A 8 18.89 7.14 1.05
N ALA A 9 17.71 7.73 1.22
CA ALA A 9 17.48 9.13 0.86
C ALA A 9 18.38 10.08 1.63
N ILE A 10 18.50 9.88 2.95
CA ILE A 10 19.36 10.71 3.81
C ILE A 10 20.82 10.60 3.35
N LYS A 11 21.32 9.39 3.10
CA LYS A 11 22.69 9.20 2.58
C LYS A 11 22.88 9.90 1.25
N GLY A 12 21.94 9.81 0.33
CA GLY A 12 22.01 10.52 -0.95
C GLY A 12 22.06 12.05 -0.78
N MET A 13 21.31 12.61 0.17
CA MET A 13 21.37 14.04 0.49
C MET A 13 22.71 14.44 1.11
N ILE A 14 23.26 13.62 2.01
CA ILE A 14 24.59 13.84 2.64
C ILE A 14 25.69 13.78 1.56
N GLU A 15 25.66 12.77 0.68
CA GLU A 15 26.63 12.65 -0.44
C GLU A 15 26.53 13.84 -1.41
N ALA A 16 25.36 14.44 -1.57
CA ALA A 16 25.16 15.66 -2.32
C ALA A 16 25.68 16.91 -1.62
N GLY A 17 26.05 16.81 -0.32
CA GLY A 17 26.66 17.87 0.48
C GLY A 17 25.74 18.52 1.53
N LEU A 18 24.56 17.93 1.80
CA LEU A 18 23.71 18.39 2.91
C LEU A 18 24.40 18.04 4.25
N ASP A 19 24.68 19.04 5.07
CA ASP A 19 25.36 18.86 6.38
C ASP A 19 24.33 18.49 7.46
N VAL A 20 24.03 17.19 7.57
CA VAL A 20 23.11 16.62 8.56
C VAL A 20 23.63 15.28 9.07
N LYS A 21 23.15 14.85 10.26
CA LYS A 21 23.47 13.53 10.84
C LYS A 21 22.40 12.52 10.49
N GLU A 22 22.78 11.32 10.04
CA GLU A 22 21.85 10.27 9.57
C GLU A 22 20.78 9.94 10.63
N GLU A 23 21.18 9.71 11.89
CA GLU A 23 20.26 9.25 12.93
C GLU A 23 19.19 10.29 13.32
N SER A 24 19.59 11.57 13.47
CA SER A 24 18.63 12.64 13.78
C SER A 24 17.71 12.89 12.59
N SER A 25 18.27 12.94 11.38
CA SER A 25 17.50 13.12 10.14
C SER A 25 16.44 12.04 9.92
N TYR A 26 16.77 10.79 10.28
CA TYR A 26 15.80 9.71 10.21
C TYR A 26 14.59 9.97 11.13
N LYS A 27 14.84 10.36 12.39
CA LYS A 27 13.76 10.70 13.34
C LYS A 27 12.92 11.88 12.86
N ASP A 28 13.58 12.91 12.34
CA ASP A 28 12.90 14.10 11.81
C ASP A 28 11.98 13.75 10.64
N ILE A 29 12.47 12.93 9.68
CA ILE A 29 11.67 12.50 8.53
C ILE A 29 10.52 11.61 8.98
N ILE A 30 10.70 10.70 9.93
CA ILE A 30 9.61 9.89 10.46
C ILE A 30 8.57 10.78 11.14
N GLY A 31 8.98 11.75 11.96
CA GLY A 31 8.04 12.72 12.55
C GLY A 31 7.24 13.50 11.52
N ILE A 32 7.86 13.87 10.38
CA ILE A 32 7.13 14.51 9.27
C ILE A 32 6.09 13.56 8.65
N TYR A 33 6.42 12.26 8.48
CA TYR A 33 5.44 11.28 8.02
C TYR A 33 4.28 11.08 9.00
N GLU A 34 4.55 11.09 10.30
CA GLU A 34 3.52 10.97 11.34
C GLU A 34 2.58 12.18 11.36
N GLU A 35 3.13 13.38 11.16
CA GLU A 35 2.37 14.64 11.12
C GLU A 35 1.53 14.80 9.85
N PHE A 36 2.12 14.55 8.66
CA PHE A 36 1.51 14.86 7.37
C PHE A 36 0.95 13.63 6.62
N GLY A 37 1.09 12.45 7.20
CA GLY A 37 0.62 11.19 6.64
C GLY A 37 1.66 10.43 5.81
N TRP A 38 1.55 9.10 5.87
CA TRP A 38 2.52 8.17 5.28
C TRP A 38 2.60 8.19 3.74
N GLU A 39 1.61 8.76 3.06
CA GLU A 39 1.58 8.91 1.58
C GLU A 39 1.91 10.35 1.14
N ASN A 40 2.38 11.22 2.04
CA ASN A 40 2.79 12.57 1.70
C ASN A 40 4.02 12.55 0.78
N GLN A 41 3.92 13.24 -0.36
CA GLN A 41 4.97 13.27 -1.40
C GLN A 41 6.00 14.40 -1.17
N LYS A 42 5.75 15.31 -0.21
CA LYS A 42 6.59 16.49 0.07
C LYS A 42 7.45 16.35 1.33
N VAL A 43 7.61 15.14 1.85
CA VAL A 43 8.32 14.91 3.12
C VAL A 43 9.78 15.37 3.05
N PHE A 44 10.46 15.14 1.94
CA PHE A 44 11.84 15.58 1.76
C PHE A 44 11.96 17.08 1.55
N ASP A 45 10.97 17.70 0.90
CA ASP A 45 10.89 19.17 0.76
C ASP A 45 10.83 19.80 2.16
N VAL A 46 9.88 19.36 3.01
CA VAL A 46 9.70 19.84 4.37
C VAL A 46 10.95 19.59 5.22
N PHE A 47 11.57 18.41 5.08
CA PHE A 47 12.79 18.09 5.81
C PHE A 47 13.93 19.04 5.43
N ILE A 48 14.22 19.22 4.14
CA ILE A 48 15.29 20.11 3.67
C ILE A 48 15.04 21.56 4.12
N GLU A 49 13.81 22.05 3.96
CA GLU A 49 13.44 23.39 4.40
C GLU A 49 13.64 23.59 5.92
N LYS A 50 13.31 22.60 6.75
CA LYS A 50 13.59 22.63 8.20
C LYS A 50 15.10 22.67 8.51
N GLN A 51 15.95 22.03 7.71
CA GLN A 51 17.40 21.97 7.96
C GLN A 51 18.15 23.23 7.52
N ILE A 52 17.80 23.81 6.36
CA ILE A 52 18.55 24.91 5.75
C ILE A 52 17.73 26.15 5.41
N GLY A 53 16.44 26.19 5.80
CA GLY A 53 15.56 27.35 5.64
C GLY A 53 14.93 27.53 4.25
N HIS A 54 15.25 26.69 3.28
CA HIS A 54 14.66 26.66 1.93
C HIS A 54 14.79 25.28 1.30
N VAL A 55 13.99 25.02 0.26
CA VAL A 55 14.12 23.76 -0.50
C VAL A 55 15.23 23.91 -1.54
N ASP A 56 16.31 23.12 -1.39
CA ASP A 56 17.35 23.02 -2.41
C ASP A 56 17.10 21.81 -3.31
N ASN A 57 16.91 22.06 -4.60
CA ASN A 57 16.58 21.01 -5.58
C ASN A 57 17.71 19.98 -5.78
N LYS A 58 18.97 20.33 -5.52
CA LYS A 58 20.09 19.37 -5.60
C LYS A 58 19.95 18.29 -4.53
N TYR A 59 19.71 18.68 -3.29
CA TYR A 59 19.52 17.75 -2.17
C TYR A 59 18.21 16.97 -2.33
N LEU A 60 17.15 17.66 -2.75
CA LEU A 60 15.85 17.03 -2.98
C LEU A 60 15.94 15.94 -4.06
N ALA A 61 16.56 16.25 -5.20
CA ALA A 61 16.74 15.28 -6.27
C ALA A 61 17.60 14.08 -5.84
N ALA A 62 18.70 14.33 -5.11
CA ALA A 62 19.55 13.26 -4.57
C ALA A 62 18.77 12.34 -3.63
N GLY A 63 18.01 12.92 -2.70
CA GLY A 63 17.17 12.17 -1.77
C GLY A 63 16.08 11.35 -2.48
N ILE A 64 15.35 11.96 -3.40
CA ILE A 64 14.28 11.28 -4.18
C ILE A 64 14.85 10.11 -4.99
N VAL A 65 15.97 10.31 -5.69
CA VAL A 65 16.59 9.26 -6.53
C VAL A 65 17.06 8.09 -5.65
N ALA A 66 17.77 8.38 -4.55
CA ALA A 66 18.25 7.35 -3.64
C ALA A 66 17.08 6.59 -2.97
N TYR A 67 16.04 7.31 -2.53
CA TYR A 67 14.82 6.72 -1.97
C TYR A 67 14.17 5.75 -2.97
N ARG A 68 13.94 6.21 -4.21
CA ARG A 68 13.27 5.39 -5.24
C ARG A 68 14.08 4.15 -5.56
N ARG A 69 15.38 4.28 -5.82
CA ARG A 69 16.26 3.12 -6.08
C ARG A 69 16.21 2.08 -4.97
N ALA A 70 16.29 2.52 -3.71
CA ALA A 70 16.24 1.63 -2.56
C ALA A 70 14.87 0.96 -2.42
N ARG A 71 13.78 1.70 -2.64
CA ARG A 71 12.41 1.19 -2.59
C ARG A 71 12.17 0.15 -3.69
N GLU A 72 12.56 0.48 -4.91
CA GLU A 72 12.37 -0.39 -6.08
C GLU A 72 13.18 -1.68 -5.98
N ALA A 73 14.43 -1.60 -5.52
CA ALA A 73 15.28 -2.77 -5.31
C ALA A 73 14.71 -3.76 -4.27
N ASN A 74 13.84 -3.29 -3.36
CA ASN A 74 13.22 -4.10 -2.32
C ASN A 74 11.72 -4.35 -2.56
N LEU A 75 11.17 -3.88 -3.68
CA LEU A 75 9.77 -4.11 -4.01
C LEU A 75 9.62 -5.48 -4.66
N MET A 76 9.20 -6.44 -3.88
CA MET A 76 8.91 -7.80 -4.33
C MET A 76 7.51 -8.21 -3.90
N ALA A 77 6.84 -9.00 -4.74
CA ALA A 77 5.59 -9.63 -4.34
C ALA A 77 5.84 -10.63 -3.20
N TYR A 78 4.88 -10.75 -2.30
CA TYR A 78 4.90 -11.82 -1.29
C TYR A 78 4.90 -13.19 -1.96
N PRO A 79 5.34 -14.24 -1.25
CA PRO A 79 5.24 -15.61 -1.76
C PRO A 79 3.84 -15.94 -2.29
N ASN A 80 3.77 -16.78 -3.29
CA ASN A 80 2.53 -17.29 -3.92
C ASN A 80 1.59 -16.24 -4.56
N VAL A 81 1.90 -14.93 -4.55
CA VAL A 81 1.02 -13.89 -5.15
C VAL A 81 0.65 -14.22 -6.59
N TYR A 82 1.64 -14.44 -7.47
CA TYR A 82 1.36 -14.70 -8.89
C TYR A 82 0.57 -15.98 -9.11
N LYS A 83 0.89 -17.03 -8.34
CA LYS A 83 0.17 -18.30 -8.37
C LYS A 83 -1.29 -18.10 -8.00
N THR A 84 -1.55 -17.40 -6.89
CA THR A 84 -2.89 -17.12 -6.39
C THR A 84 -3.71 -16.30 -7.40
N LEU A 85 -3.16 -15.16 -7.86
CA LEU A 85 -3.87 -14.30 -8.82
C LEU A 85 -4.17 -15.02 -10.13
N MET A 86 -3.24 -15.85 -10.62
CA MET A 86 -3.46 -16.64 -11.84
C MET A 86 -4.56 -17.68 -11.65
N GLU A 87 -4.63 -18.34 -10.50
CA GLU A 87 -5.65 -19.35 -10.20
C GLU A 87 -7.03 -18.72 -10.04
N LEU A 88 -7.12 -17.60 -9.31
CA LEU A 88 -8.36 -16.84 -9.16
C LEU A 88 -8.87 -16.30 -10.50
N ALA A 89 -8.00 -15.71 -11.33
CA ALA A 89 -8.36 -15.21 -12.65
C ALA A 89 -8.85 -16.33 -13.58
N LYS A 90 -8.21 -17.52 -13.56
CA LYS A 90 -8.67 -18.70 -14.32
C LYS A 90 -10.04 -19.19 -13.87
N SER A 91 -10.37 -19.02 -12.60
CA SER A 91 -11.69 -19.36 -12.03
C SER A 91 -12.75 -18.29 -12.30
N GLY A 92 -12.43 -17.23 -13.06
CA GLY A 92 -13.35 -16.15 -13.40
C GLY A 92 -13.59 -15.14 -12.27
N ILE A 93 -12.77 -15.18 -11.21
CA ILE A 93 -12.85 -14.22 -10.10
C ILE A 93 -12.29 -12.88 -10.56
N LYS A 94 -13.07 -11.81 -10.38
CA LYS A 94 -12.62 -10.43 -10.65
C LYS A 94 -11.66 -9.96 -9.58
N LEU A 95 -10.59 -9.29 -9.98
CA LEU A 95 -9.52 -8.83 -9.11
C LEU A 95 -9.42 -7.30 -9.13
N GLY A 96 -9.49 -6.66 -7.97
CA GLY A 96 -9.38 -5.22 -7.84
C GLY A 96 -8.37 -4.76 -6.80
N VAL A 97 -7.96 -3.52 -6.93
CA VAL A 97 -7.09 -2.83 -5.96
C VAL A 97 -7.78 -1.58 -5.45
N VAL A 98 -7.79 -1.42 -4.12
CA VAL A 98 -8.18 -0.18 -3.42
C VAL A 98 -6.94 0.37 -2.71
N SER A 99 -6.44 1.52 -3.14
CA SER A 99 -5.19 2.09 -2.64
C SER A 99 -5.35 3.52 -2.12
N ASP A 100 -4.79 3.80 -0.95
CA ASP A 100 -4.69 5.17 -0.39
C ASP A 100 -3.57 6.01 -1.03
N ALA A 101 -2.77 5.41 -1.90
CA ALA A 101 -1.71 6.10 -2.61
C ALA A 101 -2.25 6.95 -3.77
N PRO A 102 -1.56 8.07 -4.12
CA PRO A 102 -1.83 8.76 -5.38
C PRO A 102 -1.72 7.82 -6.58
N SER A 103 -2.51 8.07 -7.63
CA SER A 103 -2.63 7.19 -8.81
C SER A 103 -1.27 6.81 -9.40
N ARG A 104 -0.40 7.80 -9.62
CA ARG A 104 0.93 7.55 -10.17
C ARG A 104 1.74 6.56 -9.34
N GLU A 105 1.72 6.72 -8.02
CA GLU A 105 2.48 5.86 -7.10
C GLU A 105 1.89 4.44 -7.00
N ALA A 106 0.56 4.32 -7.05
CA ALA A 106 -0.13 3.04 -7.09
C ALA A 106 0.21 2.28 -8.38
N TRP A 107 0.05 2.92 -9.54
CA TRP A 107 0.34 2.31 -10.84
C TRP A 107 1.81 1.94 -11.00
N MET A 108 2.75 2.77 -10.53
CA MET A 108 4.17 2.41 -10.55
C MET A 108 4.42 1.10 -9.79
N ARG A 109 3.85 0.92 -8.58
CA ARG A 109 3.98 -0.32 -7.81
C ARG A 109 3.38 -1.52 -8.54
N ILE A 110 2.20 -1.35 -9.14
CA ILE A 110 1.51 -2.39 -9.93
C ILE A 110 2.37 -2.83 -11.13
N TYR A 111 2.94 -1.88 -11.87
CA TYR A 111 3.80 -2.18 -13.01
C TYR A 111 5.14 -2.80 -12.60
N TYR A 112 5.82 -2.31 -11.56
CA TYR A 112 7.04 -2.92 -11.04
C TYR A 112 6.86 -4.38 -10.62
N LEU A 113 5.68 -4.69 -10.07
CA LEU A 113 5.32 -6.05 -9.68
C LEU A 113 4.66 -6.85 -10.82
N ASN A 114 4.54 -6.32 -12.03
CA ASN A 114 3.86 -6.96 -13.17
C ASN A 114 2.45 -7.48 -12.84
N LEU A 115 1.73 -6.81 -11.93
CA LEU A 115 0.38 -7.22 -11.49
C LEU A 115 -0.72 -6.68 -12.40
N HIS A 116 -0.43 -5.71 -13.28
CA HIS A 116 -1.42 -5.02 -14.12
C HIS A 116 -2.20 -5.94 -15.06
N HIS A 117 -1.67 -7.12 -15.38
CA HIS A 117 -2.35 -8.12 -16.22
C HIS A 117 -3.46 -8.89 -15.51
N PHE A 118 -3.50 -8.86 -14.17
CA PHE A 118 -4.48 -9.59 -13.37
C PHE A 118 -5.64 -8.73 -12.91
N LEU A 119 -5.53 -7.40 -12.99
CA LEU A 119 -6.43 -6.47 -12.34
C LEU A 119 -7.52 -5.98 -13.30
N ASP A 120 -8.78 -6.16 -12.90
CA ASP A 120 -9.94 -5.64 -13.61
C ASP A 120 -10.20 -4.16 -13.24
N VAL A 121 -9.97 -3.78 -11.98
CA VAL A 121 -10.23 -2.44 -11.45
C VAL A 121 -9.12 -1.99 -10.51
N VAL A 122 -8.73 -0.72 -10.61
CA VAL A 122 -7.81 -0.07 -9.68
C VAL A 122 -8.41 1.26 -9.27
N ILE A 123 -8.76 1.39 -7.99
CA ILE A 123 -9.25 2.65 -7.38
C ILE A 123 -8.17 3.18 -6.44
N THR A 124 -7.75 4.42 -6.69
CA THR A 124 -6.70 5.10 -5.94
C THR A 124 -7.27 6.26 -5.14
N PHE A 125 -6.42 6.92 -4.34
CA PHE A 125 -6.81 8.15 -3.64
C PHE A 125 -7.27 9.24 -4.61
N ASP A 126 -6.60 9.40 -5.75
CA ASP A 126 -6.95 10.45 -6.71
C ASP A 126 -8.31 10.20 -7.38
N ASP A 127 -8.74 8.94 -7.48
CA ASP A 127 -10.06 8.57 -8.02
C ASP A 127 -11.16 8.84 -7.01
N SER A 128 -10.97 8.44 -5.76
CA SER A 128 -11.99 8.53 -4.71
C SER A 128 -12.01 9.87 -3.99
N GLY A 129 -10.85 10.54 -3.87
CA GLY A 129 -10.64 11.71 -3.03
C GLY A 129 -10.66 11.40 -1.52
N GLU A 130 -10.84 10.14 -1.15
CA GLU A 130 -10.96 9.69 0.24
C GLU A 130 -10.06 8.49 0.50
N ARG A 131 -9.60 8.35 1.75
CA ARG A 131 -8.78 7.22 2.18
C ARG A 131 -9.60 6.21 2.96
N LYS A 132 -9.19 4.97 2.94
CA LYS A 132 -9.68 3.94 3.85
C LYS A 132 -9.50 4.41 5.31
N PRO A 133 -10.45 4.21 6.23
CA PRO A 133 -11.62 3.31 6.13
C PRO A 133 -12.90 3.94 5.52
N SER A 134 -12.85 5.08 4.84
CA SER A 134 -14.04 5.59 4.15
C SER A 134 -14.67 4.53 3.25
N ALA A 135 -15.99 4.46 3.24
CA ALA A 135 -16.75 3.54 2.40
C ALA A 135 -16.57 3.81 0.90
N LYS A 136 -16.29 5.08 0.53
CA LYS A 136 -16.30 5.53 -0.87
C LYS A 136 -15.35 4.78 -1.79
N PRO A 137 -14.04 4.59 -1.50
CA PRO A 137 -13.16 3.86 -2.40
C PRO A 137 -13.58 2.40 -2.60
N PHE A 138 -14.14 1.75 -1.57
CA PHE A 138 -14.68 0.39 -1.70
C PHE A 138 -15.93 0.36 -2.58
N GLN A 139 -16.88 1.28 -2.36
CA GLN A 139 -18.10 1.36 -3.17
C GLN A 139 -17.79 1.62 -4.64
N MET A 140 -16.88 2.55 -4.93
CA MET A 140 -16.43 2.81 -6.32
C MET A 140 -15.84 1.56 -6.98
N THR A 141 -15.12 0.74 -6.21
CA THR A 141 -14.55 -0.52 -6.73
C THR A 141 -15.68 -1.51 -7.05
N LEU A 142 -16.65 -1.67 -6.16
CA LEU A 142 -17.81 -2.54 -6.36
C LEU A 142 -18.63 -2.12 -7.57
N ASP A 143 -18.91 -0.82 -7.70
CA ASP A 143 -19.67 -0.25 -8.83
C ASP A 143 -18.95 -0.50 -10.16
N ALA A 144 -17.63 -0.29 -10.20
CA ALA A 144 -16.83 -0.53 -11.39
C ALA A 144 -16.75 -2.01 -11.78
N MET A 145 -16.81 -2.92 -10.79
CA MET A 145 -16.85 -4.36 -11.01
C MET A 145 -18.27 -4.88 -11.32
N GLY A 146 -19.31 -4.10 -10.99
CA GLY A 146 -20.69 -4.54 -11.05
C GLY A 146 -21.01 -5.67 -10.07
N LEU A 147 -20.44 -5.60 -8.85
CA LEU A 147 -20.58 -6.60 -7.79
C LEU A 147 -21.23 -5.99 -6.55
N LYS A 148 -21.90 -6.85 -5.76
CA LYS A 148 -22.42 -6.47 -4.44
C LYS A 148 -21.38 -6.72 -3.36
N PRO A 149 -21.48 -6.03 -2.20
CA PRO A 149 -20.53 -6.23 -1.09
C PRO A 149 -20.40 -7.69 -0.64
N GLU A 150 -21.54 -8.39 -0.50
CA GLU A 150 -21.61 -9.79 -0.06
C GLU A 150 -21.02 -10.81 -1.06
N GLU A 151 -20.71 -10.37 -2.28
CA GLU A 151 -20.07 -11.19 -3.32
C GLU A 151 -18.54 -10.98 -3.34
N THR A 152 -17.97 -10.20 -2.39
CA THR A 152 -16.58 -9.78 -2.45
C THR A 152 -15.84 -9.96 -1.13
N ILE A 153 -14.54 -10.17 -1.23
CA ILE A 153 -13.61 -10.25 -0.09
C ILE A 153 -12.56 -9.15 -0.23
N MET A 154 -12.47 -8.29 0.78
CA MET A 154 -11.35 -7.35 0.92
C MET A 154 -10.20 -8.02 1.66
N ILE A 155 -9.00 -7.92 1.07
CA ILE A 155 -7.76 -8.44 1.69
C ILE A 155 -6.84 -7.27 1.97
N GLY A 156 -6.38 -7.15 3.22
CA GLY A 156 -5.46 -6.10 3.61
C GLY A 156 -4.70 -6.43 4.88
N ASP A 157 -3.65 -5.66 5.15
CA ASP A 157 -2.75 -5.81 6.29
C ASP A 157 -2.90 -4.71 7.35
N TRP A 158 -3.88 -3.82 7.17
CA TRP A 158 -4.17 -2.72 8.09
C TRP A 158 -5.63 -2.79 8.58
N PRO A 159 -5.89 -3.39 9.76
CA PRO A 159 -7.25 -3.65 10.24
C PRO A 159 -8.16 -2.43 10.25
N GLU A 160 -7.69 -1.30 10.80
CA GLU A 160 -8.47 -0.08 10.95
C GLU A 160 -8.87 0.55 9.60
N ARG A 161 -8.12 0.28 8.55
CA ARG A 161 -8.38 0.80 7.21
C ARG A 161 -9.11 -0.22 6.34
N ASP A 162 -8.55 -1.42 6.24
CA ASP A 162 -8.99 -2.42 5.27
C ASP A 162 -10.19 -3.20 5.80
N VAL A 163 -10.07 -3.76 7.01
CA VAL A 163 -11.11 -4.60 7.59
C VAL A 163 -12.32 -3.76 8.01
N VAL A 164 -12.08 -2.68 8.78
CA VAL A 164 -13.16 -1.81 9.26
C VAL A 164 -13.90 -1.19 8.08
N GLY A 165 -13.17 -0.63 7.09
CA GLY A 165 -13.78 0.04 5.95
C GLY A 165 -14.62 -0.89 5.09
N ALA A 166 -14.13 -2.10 4.79
CA ALA A 166 -14.86 -3.07 3.99
C ALA A 166 -16.11 -3.63 4.73
N LYS A 167 -15.98 -3.93 6.02
CA LYS A 167 -17.11 -4.41 6.83
C LYS A 167 -18.23 -3.40 6.96
N GLN A 168 -17.93 -2.10 7.00
CA GLN A 168 -18.95 -1.05 7.05
C GLN A 168 -19.94 -1.10 5.89
N ILE A 169 -19.53 -1.62 4.74
CA ILE A 169 -20.40 -1.75 3.58
C ILE A 169 -20.85 -3.19 3.31
N GLY A 170 -20.50 -4.13 4.17
CA GLY A 170 -20.97 -5.53 4.10
C GLY A 170 -20.10 -6.46 3.27
N MET A 171 -18.85 -6.09 2.93
CA MET A 171 -17.90 -7.02 2.31
C MET A 171 -17.38 -8.04 3.32
N TYR A 172 -17.06 -9.23 2.84
CA TYR A 172 -16.19 -10.14 3.57
C TYR A 172 -14.77 -9.59 3.66
N THR A 173 -14.03 -10.04 4.69
CA THR A 173 -12.68 -9.53 4.96
C THR A 173 -11.70 -10.65 5.31
N ALA A 174 -10.49 -10.58 4.73
CA ALA A 174 -9.37 -11.43 5.08
C ALA A 174 -8.17 -10.57 5.52
N PHE A 175 -7.68 -10.79 6.72
CA PHE A 175 -6.51 -10.09 7.22
C PHE A 175 -5.23 -10.80 6.82
N ALA A 176 -4.35 -10.08 6.11
CA ALA A 176 -3.06 -10.58 5.61
C ALA A 176 -1.99 -10.52 6.71
N ARG A 177 -1.88 -11.54 7.56
CA ARG A 177 -0.89 -11.64 8.65
C ARG A 177 0.54 -11.45 8.17
N TYR A 178 0.86 -11.92 6.98
CA TYR A 178 2.19 -11.80 6.38
C TYR A 178 2.58 -10.34 6.04
N GLY A 179 1.61 -9.43 5.97
CA GLY A 179 1.83 -8.00 5.75
C GLY A 179 1.81 -7.16 7.04
N ASP A 180 1.36 -7.74 8.15
CA ASP A 180 1.19 -7.04 9.42
C ASP A 180 2.52 -6.49 9.96
N THR A 181 2.61 -5.18 10.07
CA THR A 181 3.75 -4.46 10.67
C THR A 181 3.41 -3.81 12.02
N PHE A 182 2.17 -3.97 12.49
CA PHE A 182 1.66 -3.34 13.71
C PHE A 182 1.61 -4.29 14.91
N GLY A 183 1.78 -5.60 14.68
CA GLY A 183 1.64 -6.62 15.71
C GLY A 183 0.20 -6.80 16.16
N THR A 184 -0.72 -6.78 15.20
CA THR A 184 -2.16 -6.89 15.43
C THR A 184 -2.52 -8.16 16.17
N ILE A 185 -3.15 -8.05 17.34
CA ILE A 185 -3.61 -9.20 18.14
C ILE A 185 -4.93 -9.73 17.59
N ASN A 186 -5.89 -8.83 17.34
CA ASN A 186 -7.21 -9.17 16.80
C ASN A 186 -7.52 -8.21 15.64
N SER A 187 -7.60 -8.74 14.44
CA SER A 187 -7.88 -7.94 13.24
C SER A 187 -9.37 -7.62 13.05
N GLY A 188 -10.25 -8.41 13.67
CA GLY A 188 -11.68 -8.33 13.45
C GLY A 188 -12.13 -8.81 12.06
N ALA A 189 -11.26 -9.37 11.24
CA ALA A 189 -11.58 -9.92 9.94
C ALA A 189 -12.35 -11.25 10.05
N ASP A 190 -13.01 -11.65 8.96
CA ASP A 190 -13.72 -12.94 8.92
C ASP A 190 -12.72 -14.10 8.79
N TRP A 191 -11.59 -13.86 8.14
CA TRP A 191 -10.46 -14.78 8.06
C TRP A 191 -9.14 -14.06 8.36
N GLU A 192 -8.18 -14.81 8.90
CA GLU A 192 -6.79 -14.38 9.02
C GLU A 192 -5.92 -15.36 8.25
N ILE A 193 -5.15 -14.86 7.29
CA ILE A 193 -4.35 -15.67 6.38
C ILE A 193 -2.85 -15.39 6.56
N ASN A 194 -2.05 -16.45 6.61
CA ASN A 194 -0.58 -16.37 6.70
C ASN A 194 0.09 -16.41 5.33
N ASP A 195 -0.64 -16.85 4.30
CA ASP A 195 -0.22 -16.85 2.91
C ASP A 195 -1.42 -16.48 2.03
N ILE A 196 -1.20 -15.66 1.02
CA ILE A 196 -2.26 -15.23 0.09
C ILE A 196 -2.93 -16.41 -0.61
N TYR A 197 -2.23 -17.54 -0.77
CA TYR A 197 -2.77 -18.73 -1.43
C TYR A 197 -3.93 -19.38 -0.66
N GLU A 198 -4.04 -19.14 0.63
CA GLU A 198 -5.16 -19.61 1.45
C GLU A 198 -6.52 -19.08 0.95
N LEU A 199 -6.53 -17.93 0.26
CA LEU A 199 -7.74 -17.37 -0.36
C LEU A 199 -8.39 -18.31 -1.37
N VAL A 200 -7.62 -19.11 -2.09
CA VAL A 200 -8.14 -20.06 -3.07
C VAL A 200 -9.05 -21.08 -2.37
N GLY A 201 -8.63 -21.57 -1.21
CA GLY A 201 -9.45 -22.48 -0.38
C GLY A 201 -10.73 -21.82 0.13
N ILE A 202 -10.59 -20.63 0.72
CA ILE A 202 -11.71 -19.84 1.25
C ILE A 202 -12.79 -19.58 0.18
N ILE A 203 -12.35 -19.12 -1.01
CA ILE A 203 -13.28 -18.83 -2.12
C ILE A 203 -13.96 -20.09 -2.62
N ASN A 204 -13.24 -21.21 -2.72
CA ASN A 204 -13.82 -22.49 -3.13
C ASN A 204 -14.86 -23.00 -2.12
N GLU A 205 -14.63 -22.85 -0.82
CA GLU A 205 -15.59 -23.21 0.23
C GLU A 205 -16.85 -22.35 0.15
N LEU A 206 -16.72 -21.03 -0.02
CA LEU A 206 -17.86 -20.12 -0.17
C LEU A 206 -18.69 -20.47 -1.40
N ASN A 207 -18.07 -20.68 -2.56
CA ASN A 207 -18.77 -20.99 -3.80
C ASN A 207 -19.38 -22.42 -3.81
N SER A 208 -18.98 -23.30 -2.90
CA SER A 208 -19.52 -24.66 -2.80
C SER A 208 -20.72 -24.74 -1.85
N SER A 209 -20.99 -23.68 -1.10
CA SER A 209 -22.05 -23.60 -0.09
C SER A 209 -23.35 -22.99 -0.65
N ASP A 210 -23.32 -22.50 -1.88
CA ASP A 210 -24.45 -21.99 -2.67
C ASP A 210 -24.94 -23.08 -3.66
#